data_823c1ff4e1a66690ec193838994933b4
#
_entry.id   823c1ff4e1a66690ec193838994933b4
#
_cell.length_a   1.000
_cell.length_b   1.000
_cell.length_c   1.000
_cell.angle_alpha   90.00
_cell.angle_beta   90.00
_cell.angle_gamma   90.00
#
_symmetry.space_group_name_H-M   'P 1'
#
loop_
_entity.id
_entity.type
_entity.pdbx_description
1 polymer ?
#
loop_
_entity_poly.entity_id
_entity_poly.type
_entity_poly.pdbx_seq_one_letter_code
_entity_poly.pdbx_strand_id
1 'polypeptide(L)'
;MSIKPKASVVPFTIHGTGTGVAQHVEVPDSEHAFETDAYPAFGGQDAAPSPLFYALGALSSCNQVTAALVAKDLGIALGAFDFVVTGDLDTAVLVGGEEGNANFDRVELTARIESDATPEQFAELQAETERRCPVSQLYRRSGTDLQVGWTQLPLAVAV
;
A
#
# COMPACT_ATOMS: atom_id res chain seq x y z
N MET A 1 5.17 40.73 -5.83
CA MET A 1 4.05 39.77 -5.58
C MET A 1 4.58 38.64 -4.74
N SER A 2 4.11 38.49 -3.50
CA SER A 2 4.49 37.37 -2.65
C SER A 2 3.69 36.15 -3.08
N ILE A 3 4.35 35.12 -3.63
CA ILE A 3 3.74 33.83 -3.94
C ILE A 3 3.48 33.14 -2.59
N LYS A 4 2.22 33.07 -2.15
CA LYS A 4 1.85 32.26 -1.00
C LYS A 4 2.17 30.80 -1.33
N PRO A 5 2.93 30.07 -0.49
CA PRO A 5 3.14 28.65 -0.69
C PRO A 5 1.76 27.96 -0.74
N LYS A 6 1.55 27.10 -1.75
CA LYS A 6 0.36 26.25 -1.80
C LYS A 6 0.40 25.34 -0.55
N ALA A 7 -0.73 25.22 0.16
CA ALA A 7 -0.82 24.32 1.30
C ALA A 7 -0.41 22.90 0.84
N SER A 8 0.66 22.35 1.42
CA SER A 8 1.17 21.03 1.08
C SER A 8 0.58 19.92 1.96
N VAL A 9 -0.15 20.30 3.02
CA VAL A 9 -0.79 19.37 3.96
C VAL A 9 -2.23 19.18 3.54
N VAL A 10 -2.61 17.93 3.26
CA VAL A 10 -3.97 17.53 2.91
C VAL A 10 -4.44 16.50 3.95
N PRO A 11 -5.56 16.74 4.65
CA PRO A 11 -6.13 15.76 5.56
C PRO A 11 -6.79 14.62 4.79
N PHE A 12 -6.63 13.39 5.27
CA PHE A 12 -7.39 12.22 4.85
C PHE A 12 -8.19 11.74 6.06
N THR A 13 -9.50 11.63 5.91
CA THR A 13 -10.41 11.24 6.99
C THR A 13 -11.24 10.04 6.57
N ILE A 14 -11.43 9.12 7.49
CA ILE A 14 -12.40 8.03 7.37
C ILE A 14 -13.31 8.03 8.58
N HIS A 15 -14.48 7.43 8.46
CA HIS A 15 -15.41 7.21 9.58
C HIS A 15 -15.70 5.71 9.66
N GLY A 16 -15.36 5.09 10.79
CA GLY A 16 -15.56 3.67 11.03
C GLY A 16 -16.64 3.44 12.09
N THR A 17 -17.59 2.56 11.80
CA THR A 17 -18.62 2.10 12.73
C THR A 17 -18.66 0.59 12.76
N GLY A 18 -18.92 -0.04 13.88
CA GLY A 18 -18.94 -1.49 13.95
C GLY A 18 -19.39 -2.06 15.28
N THR A 19 -19.45 -3.39 15.32
CA THR A 19 -19.77 -4.15 16.53
C THR A 19 -18.90 -5.41 16.58
N GLY A 20 -18.33 -5.69 17.74
CA GLY A 20 -17.37 -6.81 17.89
C GLY A 20 -16.09 -6.54 17.11
N VAL A 21 -15.77 -7.40 16.14
CA VAL A 21 -14.58 -7.29 15.29
C VAL A 21 -14.89 -6.86 13.85
N ALA A 22 -16.18 -6.75 13.50
CA ALA A 22 -16.64 -6.29 12.20
C ALA A 22 -16.77 -4.78 12.17
N GLN A 23 -16.34 -4.14 11.09
CA GLN A 23 -16.42 -2.68 10.93
C GLN A 23 -16.82 -2.30 9.52
N HIS A 24 -17.74 -1.36 9.40
CA HIS A 24 -18.03 -0.58 8.21
C HIS A 24 -17.18 0.69 8.22
N VAL A 25 -16.46 0.96 7.14
CA VAL A 25 -15.62 2.14 6.99
C VAL A 25 -16.06 2.92 5.76
N GLU A 26 -16.35 4.20 5.94
CA GLU A 26 -16.73 5.11 4.87
C GLU A 26 -15.75 6.27 4.73
N VAL A 27 -15.65 6.82 3.53
CA VAL A 27 -14.93 8.05 3.27
C VAL A 27 -15.94 9.20 3.25
N PRO A 28 -15.90 10.13 4.22
CA PRO A 28 -16.84 11.24 4.28
C PRO A 28 -16.89 12.01 2.97
N ASP A 29 -18.09 12.50 2.61
CA ASP A 29 -18.35 13.27 1.40
C ASP A 29 -18.08 12.49 0.07
N SER A 30 -18.09 11.15 0.12
CA SER A 30 -17.96 10.29 -1.05
C SER A 30 -18.90 9.08 -0.98
N GLU A 31 -19.02 8.33 -2.09
CA GLU A 31 -19.77 7.07 -2.13
C GLU A 31 -18.88 5.85 -1.81
N HIS A 32 -17.62 6.07 -1.40
CA HIS A 32 -16.67 4.99 -1.16
C HIS A 32 -16.78 4.48 0.28
N ALA A 33 -16.97 3.17 0.40
CA ALA A 33 -16.97 2.45 1.66
C ALA A 33 -16.37 1.06 1.49
N PHE A 34 -15.98 0.44 2.59
CA PHE A 34 -15.54 -0.95 2.64
C PHE A 34 -15.85 -1.57 4.00
N GLU A 35 -15.92 -2.89 4.03
CA GLU A 35 -16.14 -3.68 5.23
C GLU A 35 -14.85 -4.37 5.66
N THR A 36 -14.69 -4.55 6.96
CA THR A 36 -13.67 -5.41 7.54
C THR A 36 -14.28 -6.38 8.52
N ASP A 37 -13.70 -7.56 8.63
CA ASP A 37 -14.04 -8.57 9.64
C ASP A 37 -12.76 -9.29 10.06
N ALA A 38 -12.87 -10.27 10.93
CA ALA A 38 -11.79 -11.13 11.35
C ALA A 38 -12.12 -12.59 11.06
N TYR A 39 -11.10 -13.45 11.04
CA TYR A 39 -11.31 -14.89 11.01
C TYR A 39 -12.02 -15.38 12.27
N PRO A 40 -12.74 -16.53 12.22
CA PRO A 40 -13.41 -17.12 13.38
C PRO A 40 -12.50 -17.32 14.58
N ALA A 41 -11.23 -17.66 14.35
CA ALA A 41 -10.23 -17.79 15.40
C ALA A 41 -9.99 -16.48 16.21
N PHE A 42 -10.35 -15.33 15.64
CA PHE A 42 -10.25 -14.01 16.27
C PHE A 42 -11.63 -13.43 16.64
N GLY A 43 -12.67 -14.25 16.61
CA GLY A 43 -14.03 -13.87 17.00
C GLY A 43 -14.87 -13.25 15.89
N GLY A 44 -14.42 -13.30 14.64
CA GLY A 44 -15.17 -12.86 13.45
C GLY A 44 -15.96 -13.97 12.76
N GLN A 45 -16.49 -13.66 11.60
CA GLN A 45 -17.26 -14.56 10.74
C GLN A 45 -16.60 -14.74 9.35
N ASP A 46 -15.45 -14.09 9.09
CA ASP A 46 -14.79 -14.06 7.78
C ASP A 46 -15.74 -13.54 6.68
N ALA A 47 -16.60 -12.60 7.03
CA ALA A 47 -17.57 -12.00 6.11
C ALA A 47 -16.97 -10.90 5.23
N ALA A 48 -15.79 -10.39 5.60
CA ALA A 48 -15.03 -9.39 4.85
C ALA A 48 -13.53 -9.59 5.12
N PRO A 49 -12.65 -9.01 4.26
CA PRO A 49 -11.21 -9.12 4.47
C PRO A 49 -10.77 -8.54 5.82
N SER A 50 -9.79 -9.20 6.45
CA SER A 50 -9.16 -8.69 7.66
C SER A 50 -8.49 -7.32 7.43
N PRO A 51 -8.46 -6.43 8.43
CA PRO A 51 -7.74 -5.15 8.37
C PRO A 51 -6.28 -5.28 7.92
N LEU A 52 -5.63 -6.40 8.20
CA LEU A 52 -4.26 -6.67 7.78
C LEU A 52 -4.13 -6.80 6.26
N PHE A 53 -5.13 -7.40 5.57
CA PHE A 53 -5.15 -7.44 4.11
C PHE A 53 -5.34 -6.05 3.50
N TYR A 54 -6.14 -5.19 4.12
CA TYR A 54 -6.27 -3.80 3.69
C TYR A 54 -4.95 -3.03 3.85
N ALA A 55 -4.19 -3.27 4.93
CA ALA A 55 -2.88 -2.66 5.12
C ALA A 55 -1.90 -3.08 4.01
N LEU A 56 -1.84 -4.38 3.68
CA LEU A 56 -1.00 -4.89 2.58
C LEU A 56 -1.50 -4.40 1.21
N GLY A 57 -2.82 -4.39 0.99
CA GLY A 57 -3.44 -3.86 -0.23
C GLY A 57 -3.19 -2.36 -0.41
N ALA A 58 -3.20 -1.58 0.67
CA ALA A 58 -2.85 -0.17 0.62
C ALA A 58 -1.39 0.04 0.18
N LEU A 59 -0.47 -0.86 0.55
CA LEU A 59 0.93 -0.77 0.11
C LEU A 59 1.05 -0.93 -1.40
N SER A 60 0.42 -1.96 -2.00
CA SER A 60 0.47 -2.17 -3.46
C SER A 60 -0.20 -1.03 -4.23
N SER A 61 -1.41 -0.64 -3.85
CA SER A 61 -2.14 0.41 -4.54
C SER A 61 -1.47 1.78 -4.43
N CYS A 62 -0.89 2.10 -3.27
CA CYS A 62 -0.14 3.34 -3.09
C CYS A 62 1.17 3.35 -3.90
N ASN A 63 1.85 2.20 -4.02
CA ASN A 63 2.99 2.05 -4.92
C ASN A 63 2.59 2.32 -6.37
N GLN A 64 1.48 1.74 -6.85
CA GLN A 64 1.01 1.97 -8.21
C GLN A 64 0.70 3.45 -8.49
N VAL A 65 -0.04 4.11 -7.61
CA VAL A 65 -0.35 5.53 -7.76
C VAL A 65 0.92 6.38 -7.76
N THR A 66 1.85 6.09 -6.85
CA THR A 66 3.11 6.83 -6.77
C THR A 66 3.99 6.58 -7.99
N ALA A 67 4.06 5.32 -8.47
CA ALA A 67 4.79 4.97 -9.69
C ALA A 67 4.25 5.72 -10.91
N ALA A 68 2.92 5.84 -11.04
CA ALA A 68 2.32 6.61 -12.14
C ALA A 68 2.67 8.11 -12.08
N LEU A 69 2.75 8.69 -10.88
CA LEU A 69 3.17 10.08 -10.71
C LEU A 69 4.67 10.27 -11.05
N VAL A 70 5.52 9.36 -10.58
CA VAL A 70 6.97 9.39 -10.87
C VAL A 70 7.23 9.17 -12.36
N ALA A 71 6.57 8.18 -12.97
CA ALA A 71 6.72 7.91 -14.41
C ALA A 71 6.35 9.12 -15.27
N LYS A 72 5.27 9.84 -14.88
CA LYS A 72 4.92 11.10 -15.54
C LYS A 72 6.04 12.15 -15.45
N ASP A 73 6.68 12.27 -14.27
CA ASP A 73 7.78 13.22 -14.08
C ASP A 73 9.02 12.83 -14.91
N LEU A 74 9.27 11.52 -15.09
CA LEU A 74 10.40 10.96 -15.85
C LEU A 74 10.12 10.79 -17.35
N GLY A 75 8.89 11.01 -17.81
CA GLY A 75 8.50 10.81 -19.20
C GLY A 75 8.44 9.34 -19.62
N ILE A 76 8.17 8.43 -18.69
CA ILE A 76 8.05 6.98 -18.90
C ILE A 76 6.58 6.62 -19.14
N ALA A 77 6.31 5.82 -20.18
CA ALA A 77 5.00 5.20 -20.36
C ALA A 77 4.90 3.89 -19.55
N LEU A 78 3.80 3.74 -18.83
CA LEU A 78 3.48 2.54 -18.06
C LEU A 78 2.26 1.84 -18.66
N GLY A 79 2.27 0.51 -18.63
CA GLY A 79 1.15 -0.35 -18.96
C GLY A 79 0.55 -1.01 -17.72
N ALA A 80 0.36 -2.33 -17.78
CA ALA A 80 -0.21 -3.11 -16.69
C ALA A 80 0.75 -3.24 -15.51
N PHE A 81 0.14 -3.35 -14.32
CA PHE A 81 0.80 -3.68 -13.06
C PHE A 81 0.24 -4.99 -12.52
N ASP A 82 1.12 -5.82 -11.99
CA ASP A 82 0.77 -7.04 -11.27
C ASP A 82 1.58 -7.06 -9.96
N PHE A 83 0.89 -7.08 -8.81
CA PHE A 83 1.51 -7.03 -7.50
C PHE A 83 1.19 -8.28 -6.69
N VAL A 84 2.20 -8.78 -5.98
CA VAL A 84 2.04 -9.71 -4.87
C VAL A 84 2.63 -9.09 -3.63
N VAL A 85 1.88 -9.04 -2.54
CA VAL A 85 2.34 -8.54 -1.24
C VAL A 85 2.10 -9.62 -0.19
N THR A 86 3.16 -10.01 0.50
CA THR A 86 3.11 -10.96 1.62
C THR A 86 3.63 -10.29 2.88
N GLY A 87 2.95 -10.50 3.99
CA GLY A 87 3.37 -10.00 5.31
C GLY A 87 3.42 -11.13 6.32
N ASP A 88 4.55 -11.24 7.01
CA ASP A 88 4.75 -12.16 8.12
C ASP A 88 4.48 -11.42 9.42
N LEU A 89 3.59 -11.97 10.26
CA LEU A 89 3.19 -11.41 11.54
C LEU A 89 3.30 -12.46 12.62
N ASP A 90 4.10 -12.20 13.66
CA ASP A 90 4.04 -12.97 14.89
C ASP A 90 2.77 -12.57 15.67
N THR A 91 1.90 -13.56 15.91
CA THR A 91 0.64 -13.34 16.59
C THR A 91 0.76 -13.40 18.12
N ALA A 92 1.91 -13.72 18.68
CA ALA A 92 2.12 -13.87 20.12
C ALA A 92 1.76 -12.57 20.88
N VAL A 93 2.12 -11.41 20.36
CA VAL A 93 1.77 -10.12 20.95
C VAL A 93 0.29 -9.81 20.74
N LEU A 94 -0.23 -9.97 19.52
CA LEU A 94 -1.62 -9.61 19.17
C LEU A 94 -2.63 -10.50 19.90
N VAL A 95 -2.40 -11.82 19.93
CA VAL A 95 -3.34 -12.83 20.44
C VAL A 95 -2.95 -13.29 21.83
N GLY A 96 -1.66 -13.54 22.06
CA GLY A 96 -1.12 -14.02 23.34
C GLY A 96 -0.98 -12.94 24.39
N GLY A 97 -0.97 -11.66 24.00
CA GLY A 97 -0.76 -10.54 24.91
C GLY A 97 0.67 -10.46 25.46
N GLU A 98 1.63 -11.08 24.75
CA GLU A 98 3.04 -11.03 25.13
C GLU A 98 3.61 -9.61 24.95
N GLU A 99 4.65 -9.28 25.72
CA GLU A 99 5.38 -8.02 25.50
C GLU A 99 6.17 -8.10 24.19
N GLY A 100 6.12 -7.04 23.39
CA GLY A 100 6.85 -7.00 22.12
C GLY A 100 6.25 -6.01 21.14
N ASN A 101 6.67 -6.13 19.88
CA ASN A 101 6.16 -5.35 18.78
C ASN A 101 5.12 -6.17 18.00
N ALA A 102 3.87 -5.70 17.95
CA ALA A 102 2.77 -6.35 17.22
C ALA A 102 2.74 -5.96 15.73
N ASN A 103 3.83 -5.45 15.19
CA ASN A 103 3.95 -5.06 13.81
C ASN A 103 4.22 -6.28 12.91
N PHE A 104 4.09 -6.14 11.59
CA PHE A 104 4.66 -7.12 10.67
C PHE A 104 6.18 -7.19 10.87
N ASP A 105 6.72 -8.38 11.04
CA ASP A 105 8.16 -8.61 11.12
C ASP A 105 8.81 -8.35 9.76
N ARG A 106 8.19 -8.87 8.71
CA ARG A 106 8.61 -8.73 7.32
C ARG A 106 7.42 -8.47 6.42
N VAL A 107 7.61 -7.61 5.43
CA VAL A 107 6.69 -7.43 4.30
C VAL A 107 7.48 -7.50 3.02
N GLU A 108 7.06 -8.34 2.09
CA GLU A 108 7.63 -8.45 0.76
C GLU A 108 6.61 -7.98 -0.28
N LEU A 109 6.98 -7.01 -1.09
CA LEU A 109 6.22 -6.56 -2.24
C LEU A 109 6.99 -6.90 -3.50
N THR A 110 6.40 -7.72 -4.37
CA THR A 110 6.89 -7.94 -5.72
C THR A 110 5.94 -7.32 -6.73
N ALA A 111 6.50 -6.67 -7.76
CA ALA A 111 5.73 -6.04 -8.83
C ALA A 111 6.28 -6.44 -10.20
N ARG A 112 5.36 -6.71 -11.14
CA ARG A 112 5.66 -6.85 -12.57
C ARG A 112 4.99 -5.69 -13.27
N ILE A 113 5.77 -4.88 -13.98
CA ILE A 113 5.32 -3.58 -14.50
C ILE A 113 5.70 -3.46 -15.97
N GLU A 114 4.71 -3.26 -16.82
CA GLU A 114 4.92 -2.93 -18.21
C GLU A 114 5.39 -1.48 -18.36
N SER A 115 6.51 -1.26 -19.07
CA SER A 115 7.01 0.08 -19.34
C SER A 115 7.92 0.11 -20.58
N ASP A 116 8.08 1.31 -21.15
CA ASP A 116 9.03 1.63 -22.21
C ASP A 116 10.37 2.17 -21.67
N ALA A 117 10.57 2.15 -20.36
CA ALA A 117 11.76 2.68 -19.71
C ALA A 117 13.04 1.94 -20.13
N THR A 118 14.18 2.63 -20.17
CA THR A 118 15.47 1.95 -20.15
C THR A 118 15.70 1.29 -18.77
N PRO A 119 16.63 0.34 -18.64
CA PRO A 119 16.94 -0.26 -17.34
C PRO A 119 17.30 0.77 -16.27
N GLU A 120 18.04 1.83 -16.63
CA GLU A 120 18.42 2.91 -15.72
C GLU A 120 17.23 3.73 -15.29
N GLN A 121 16.34 4.08 -16.22
CA GLN A 121 15.08 4.80 -15.93
C GLN A 121 14.14 3.96 -15.07
N PHE A 122 14.08 2.65 -15.29
CA PHE A 122 13.25 1.75 -14.49
C PHE A 122 13.76 1.64 -13.06
N ALA A 123 15.08 1.58 -12.87
CA ALA A 123 15.70 1.60 -11.55
C ALA A 123 15.42 2.94 -10.81
N GLU A 124 15.50 4.06 -11.53
CA GLU A 124 15.15 5.38 -10.97
C GLU A 124 13.66 5.47 -10.61
N LEU A 125 12.78 4.96 -11.49
CA LEU A 125 11.34 4.88 -11.23
C LEU A 125 11.06 4.12 -9.93
N GLN A 126 11.67 2.96 -9.73
CA GLN A 126 11.52 2.17 -8.52
C GLN A 126 12.00 2.95 -7.29
N ALA A 127 13.21 3.48 -7.32
CA ALA A 127 13.83 4.19 -6.19
C ALA A 127 13.01 5.43 -5.78
N GLU A 128 12.57 6.24 -6.76
CA GLU A 128 11.75 7.42 -6.50
C GLU A 128 10.33 7.06 -6.02
N THR A 129 9.75 5.98 -6.54
CA THR A 129 8.46 5.49 -6.05
C THR A 129 8.56 5.09 -4.58
N GLU A 130 9.57 4.33 -4.21
CA GLU A 130 9.76 3.90 -2.83
C GLU A 130 10.00 5.08 -1.89
N ARG A 131 10.78 6.06 -2.31
CA ARG A 131 11.05 7.28 -1.55
C ARG A 131 9.79 8.13 -1.36
N ARG A 132 8.92 8.23 -2.36
CA ARG A 132 7.75 9.12 -2.39
C ARG A 132 6.47 8.47 -1.90
N CYS A 133 6.38 7.13 -1.84
CA CYS A 133 5.18 6.43 -1.43
C CYS A 133 4.94 6.54 0.08
N PRO A 134 3.85 7.20 0.53
CA PRO A 134 3.58 7.37 1.95
C PRO A 134 3.45 6.05 2.71
N VAL A 135 2.81 5.05 2.08
CA VAL A 135 2.59 3.75 2.73
C VAL A 135 3.89 2.95 2.82
N SER A 136 4.76 2.98 1.79
CA SER A 136 6.11 2.39 1.90
C SER A 136 6.90 3.03 3.05
N GLN A 137 6.80 4.36 3.20
CA GLN A 137 7.47 5.06 4.29
C GLN A 137 6.88 4.71 5.68
N LEU A 138 5.58 4.42 5.80
CA LEU A 138 4.99 3.91 7.03
C LEU A 138 5.62 2.57 7.43
N TYR A 139 5.68 1.60 6.50
CA TYR A 139 6.30 0.29 6.77
C TYR A 139 7.79 0.43 7.15
N ARG A 140 8.57 1.20 6.40
CA ARG A 140 10.00 1.39 6.71
C ARG A 140 10.24 2.01 8.07
N ARG A 141 9.44 3.00 8.45
CA ARG A 141 9.61 3.71 9.72
C ARG A 141 9.04 2.95 10.91
N SER A 142 8.19 1.95 10.68
CA SER A 142 7.64 1.10 11.74
C SER A 142 8.64 0.08 12.28
N GLY A 143 9.75 -0.15 11.58
CA GLY A 143 10.73 -1.19 11.90
C GLY A 143 10.47 -2.52 11.21
N THR A 144 9.43 -2.62 10.36
CA THR A 144 9.18 -3.77 9.49
C THR A 144 10.34 -3.94 8.50
N ASP A 145 10.82 -5.17 8.31
CA ASP A 145 11.72 -5.51 7.19
C ASP A 145 10.93 -5.47 5.87
N LEU A 146 10.85 -4.28 5.25
CA LEU A 146 10.18 -4.11 3.97
C LEU A 146 11.14 -4.43 2.82
N GLN A 147 10.82 -5.46 2.05
CA GLN A 147 11.53 -5.86 0.84
C GLN A 147 10.68 -5.53 -0.39
N VAL A 148 11.26 -4.82 -1.37
CA VAL A 148 10.58 -4.38 -2.59
C VAL A 148 11.37 -4.83 -3.81
N GLY A 149 10.76 -5.65 -4.64
CA GLY A 149 11.34 -6.14 -5.89
C GLY A 149 10.45 -5.84 -7.09
N TRP A 150 11.00 -5.16 -8.11
CA TRP A 150 10.29 -4.87 -9.34
C TRP A 150 10.93 -5.58 -10.53
N THR A 151 10.07 -6.09 -11.43
CA THR A 151 10.44 -6.69 -12.70
C THR A 151 9.78 -5.90 -13.82
N GLN A 152 10.59 -5.37 -14.72
CA GLN A 152 10.11 -4.71 -15.94
C GLN A 152 9.59 -5.72 -16.94
N LEU A 153 8.45 -5.43 -17.54
CA LEU A 153 7.91 -6.12 -18.70
C LEU A 153 7.83 -5.13 -19.88
N PRO A 154 7.95 -5.61 -21.13
CA PRO A 154 7.70 -4.77 -22.28
C PRO A 154 6.27 -4.25 -22.29
N LEU A 155 6.07 -2.99 -22.71
CA LEU A 155 4.72 -2.47 -22.96
C LEU A 155 3.99 -3.37 -23.97
N ALA A 156 2.75 -3.76 -23.63
CA ALA A 156 1.89 -4.42 -24.59
C ALA A 156 1.61 -3.45 -25.75
N VAL A 157 1.91 -3.87 -26.97
CA VAL A 157 1.56 -3.10 -28.16
C VAL A 157 0.06 -3.13 -28.30
N ALA A 158 -0.60 -1.97 -28.28
CA ALA A 158 -2.02 -1.90 -28.60
C ALA A 158 -2.24 -2.43 -30.03
N VAL A 159 -2.93 -3.55 -30.13
CA VAL A 159 -3.32 -4.18 -31.41
C VAL A 159 -4.56 -3.48 -31.97
#